data_64e8aa981b418a9efe7787a4339b1ed1
#
_entry.id   64e8aa981b418a9efe7787a4339b1ed1
#
_cell.length_a   1.000
_cell.length_b   1.000
_cell.length_c   1.000
_cell.angle_alpha   90.00
_cell.angle_beta   90.00
_cell.angle_gamma   90.00
#
_symmetry.space_group_name_H-M   'P 1'
#
loop_
_entity.id
_entity.type
_entity.pdbx_description
1 polymer ?
#
loop_
_entity_poly.entity_id
_entity_poly.type
_entity_poly.pdbx_seq_one_letter_code
_entity_poly.pdbx_strand_id
1 'polypeptide(L)'
;MKTLKKVVLTLFLVSAAYAADDVVSAVHGTITKVDSTTKTVVVKTADGTEHSMHVDDKAVVHSADASAMAAEDSWHGLKEGSEVVVHYTTRGTEDTAVEVDKVGKAGLKSSEGTIKEIDRGGKKLVVTSGDGAESTYRLTDHAAKDAGKDIAKGTEKGTKVTVYYTKDAGMKVVHFFEKD
;
A
#
# COMPACT_ATOMS: atom_id res chain seq x y z
N MET A 1 4.01 61.47 39.61
CA MET A 1 4.78 60.27 39.23
C MET A 1 3.80 59.22 38.70
N LYS A 2 3.77 59.02 37.37
CA LYS A 2 2.86 58.04 36.71
C LYS A 2 3.65 56.82 36.33
N THR A 3 3.40 55.69 37.04
CA THR A 3 4.02 54.40 36.77
C THR A 3 3.38 53.72 35.55
N LEU A 4 4.14 53.60 34.49
CA LEU A 4 3.76 52.97 33.24
C LEU A 4 3.91 51.42 33.40
N LYS A 5 2.80 50.68 33.52
CA LYS A 5 2.81 49.23 33.54
C LYS A 5 3.05 48.71 32.13
N LYS A 6 4.23 48.08 31.91
CA LYS A 6 4.52 47.35 30.65
C LYS A 6 3.75 46.06 30.65
N VAL A 7 2.76 45.93 29.76
CA VAL A 7 2.11 44.68 29.45
C VAL A 7 2.95 43.96 28.42
N VAL A 8 3.58 42.86 28.81
CA VAL A 8 4.29 41.95 27.90
C VAL A 8 3.22 40.98 27.32
N LEU A 9 2.87 41.19 26.07
CA LEU A 9 2.00 40.30 25.32
C LEU A 9 2.84 39.13 24.79
N THR A 10 2.81 38.01 25.47
CA THR A 10 3.48 36.79 25.01
C THR A 10 2.64 36.15 23.90
N LEU A 11 3.09 36.30 22.67
CA LEU A 11 2.48 35.69 21.51
C LEU A 11 2.85 34.19 21.49
N PHE A 12 1.92 33.32 21.90
CA PHE A 12 2.04 31.87 21.73
C PHE A 12 1.85 31.57 20.24
N LEU A 13 2.94 31.29 19.51
CA LEU A 13 2.89 30.64 18.23
C LEU A 13 2.50 29.18 18.47
N VAL A 14 1.21 28.88 18.29
CA VAL A 14 0.77 27.50 18.11
C VAL A 14 1.18 27.09 16.71
N SER A 15 2.32 26.40 16.59
CA SER A 15 2.67 25.69 15.38
C SER A 15 1.69 24.51 15.25
N ALA A 16 0.67 24.66 14.42
CA ALA A 16 -0.11 23.53 13.94
C ALA A 16 0.87 22.64 13.14
N ALA A 17 1.33 21.57 13.75
CA ALA A 17 1.96 20.47 13.03
C ALA A 17 0.83 19.86 12.16
N TYR A 18 0.80 20.25 10.91
CA TYR A 18 0.07 19.48 9.89
C TYR A 18 0.76 18.12 9.86
N ALA A 19 0.09 17.08 10.34
CA ALA A 19 0.47 15.74 10.02
C ALA A 19 0.39 15.64 8.49
N ALA A 20 1.53 15.62 7.83
CA ALA A 20 1.58 15.25 6.42
C ALA A 20 0.96 13.85 6.35
N ASP A 21 -0.09 13.68 5.55
CA ASP A 21 -0.59 12.35 5.25
C ASP A 21 0.61 11.53 4.76
N ASP A 22 0.98 10.51 5.52
CA ASP A 22 2.11 9.65 5.16
C ASP A 22 1.82 9.07 3.76
N VAL A 23 2.73 9.33 2.83
CA VAL A 23 2.59 8.79 1.47
C VAL A 23 2.77 7.28 1.58
N VAL A 24 1.69 6.55 1.37
CA VAL A 24 1.73 5.09 1.33
C VAL A 24 2.32 4.67 -0.02
N SER A 25 3.36 3.87 0.05
CA SER A 25 3.98 3.23 -1.10
C SER A 25 3.64 1.75 -1.08
N ALA A 26 3.73 1.07 -2.20
CA ALA A 26 3.60 -0.37 -2.24
C ALA A 26 4.72 -1.02 -3.06
N VAL A 27 5.06 -2.25 -2.70
CA VAL A 27 6.02 -3.07 -3.41
C VAL A 27 5.51 -4.50 -3.50
N HIS A 28 5.66 -5.10 -4.68
CA HIS A 28 5.40 -6.51 -4.91
C HIS A 28 6.73 -7.28 -4.97
N GLY A 29 6.79 -8.43 -4.30
CA GLY A 29 7.99 -9.24 -4.30
C GLY A 29 7.87 -10.50 -3.44
N THR A 30 9.02 -11.13 -3.21
CA THR A 30 9.12 -12.35 -2.40
C THR A 30 9.81 -12.04 -1.07
N ILE A 31 9.25 -12.52 0.03
CA ILE A 31 9.88 -12.41 1.34
C ILE A 31 11.16 -13.27 1.35
N THR A 32 12.31 -12.64 1.58
CA THR A 32 13.62 -13.32 1.70
C THR A 32 14.05 -13.49 3.14
N LYS A 33 13.50 -12.68 4.07
CA LYS A 33 13.81 -12.79 5.50
C LYS A 33 12.63 -12.30 6.34
N VAL A 34 12.39 -13.00 7.45
CA VAL A 34 11.47 -12.59 8.52
C VAL A 34 12.21 -12.63 9.84
N ASP A 35 12.29 -11.50 10.53
CA ASP A 35 12.87 -11.39 11.87
C ASP A 35 11.81 -10.90 12.85
N SER A 36 11.23 -11.83 13.61
CA SER A 36 10.18 -11.53 14.58
C SER A 36 10.69 -10.77 15.82
N THR A 37 11.99 -10.84 16.11
CA THR A 37 12.59 -10.15 17.26
C THR A 37 12.71 -8.66 16.99
N THR A 38 13.15 -8.29 15.79
CA THR A 38 13.28 -6.90 15.35
C THR A 38 12.05 -6.38 14.62
N LYS A 39 11.03 -7.25 14.45
CA LYS A 39 9.82 -6.95 13.66
C LYS A 39 10.15 -6.47 12.24
N THR A 40 11.11 -7.12 11.58
CA THR A 40 11.59 -6.73 10.26
C THR A 40 11.27 -7.79 9.23
N VAL A 41 10.80 -7.36 8.07
CA VAL A 41 10.62 -8.17 6.87
C VAL A 41 11.50 -7.63 5.75
N VAL A 42 12.13 -8.53 4.99
CA VAL A 42 12.87 -8.18 3.77
C VAL A 42 12.13 -8.76 2.58
N VAL A 43 11.78 -7.88 1.65
CA VAL A 43 11.07 -8.24 0.40
C VAL A 43 11.99 -7.96 -0.77
N LYS A 44 12.18 -8.95 -1.64
CA LYS A 44 12.95 -8.83 -2.86
C LYS A 44 12.01 -8.74 -4.06
N THR A 45 12.12 -7.67 -4.82
CA THR A 45 11.36 -7.41 -6.04
C THR A 45 11.91 -8.20 -7.24
N ALA A 46 11.16 -8.23 -8.33
CA ALA A 46 11.55 -8.95 -9.55
C ALA A 46 12.86 -8.43 -10.19
N ASP A 47 13.16 -7.13 -10.03
CA ASP A 47 14.41 -6.51 -10.48
C ASP A 47 15.62 -6.82 -9.57
N GLY A 48 15.38 -7.53 -8.46
CA GLY A 48 16.41 -7.94 -7.50
C GLY A 48 16.65 -6.94 -6.37
N THR A 49 15.95 -5.82 -6.33
CA THR A 49 16.03 -4.84 -5.23
C THR A 49 15.49 -5.44 -3.94
N GLU A 50 16.18 -5.22 -2.82
CA GLU A 50 15.73 -5.64 -1.50
C GLU A 50 15.21 -4.44 -0.70
N HIS A 51 14.00 -4.58 -0.18
CA HIS A 51 13.34 -3.61 0.69
C HIS A 51 13.27 -4.19 2.10
N SER A 52 13.99 -3.58 3.04
CA SER A 52 13.93 -3.93 4.45
C SER A 52 12.96 -2.99 5.17
N MET A 53 11.92 -3.53 5.77
CA MET A 53 10.85 -2.75 6.38
C MET A 53 10.59 -3.22 7.81
N HIS A 54 10.42 -2.26 8.71
CA HIS A 54 9.85 -2.54 10.02
C HIS A 54 8.35 -2.76 9.86
N VAL A 55 7.79 -3.79 10.48
CA VAL A 55 6.34 -4.03 10.45
C VAL A 55 5.71 -3.34 11.65
N ASP A 56 4.79 -2.41 11.38
CA ASP A 56 4.06 -1.68 12.42
C ASP A 56 3.24 -2.63 13.30
N ASP A 57 3.11 -2.34 14.58
CA ASP A 57 2.31 -3.14 15.52
C ASP A 57 0.83 -3.20 15.16
N LYS A 58 0.36 -2.25 14.35
CA LYS A 58 -1.00 -2.18 13.82
C LYS A 58 -1.09 -2.63 12.36
N ALA A 59 0.01 -3.11 11.78
CA ALA A 59 0.01 -3.58 10.41
C ALA A 59 -1.02 -4.71 10.24
N VAL A 60 -1.69 -4.69 9.11
CA VAL A 60 -2.70 -5.70 8.78
C VAL A 60 -2.09 -6.69 7.81
N VAL A 61 -2.22 -7.99 8.09
CA VAL A 61 -1.82 -9.04 7.14
C VAL A 61 -3.06 -9.73 6.61
N HIS A 62 -3.26 -9.65 5.31
CA HIS A 62 -4.35 -10.34 4.62
C HIS A 62 -3.86 -11.66 4.01
N SER A 63 -4.61 -12.73 4.30
CA SER A 63 -4.53 -13.99 3.57
C SER A 63 -5.90 -14.28 2.96
N ALA A 64 -5.99 -15.22 2.00
CA ALA A 64 -7.22 -15.49 1.24
C ALA A 64 -8.43 -15.88 2.10
N ASP A 65 -8.24 -16.27 3.34
CA ASP A 65 -9.30 -16.63 4.26
C ASP A 65 -9.92 -15.42 4.99
N ALA A 66 -9.79 -14.24 4.38
CA ALA A 66 -10.59 -13.01 4.57
C ALA A 66 -10.71 -12.43 5.99
N SER A 67 -9.97 -12.87 6.96
CA SER A 67 -9.88 -12.16 8.23
C SER A 67 -8.59 -11.36 8.28
N ALA A 68 -8.69 -10.02 8.34
CA ALA A 68 -7.57 -9.19 8.71
C ALA A 68 -7.05 -9.68 10.07
N MET A 69 -5.83 -10.21 10.11
CA MET A 69 -5.21 -10.63 11.36
C MET A 69 -4.41 -9.44 11.89
N ALA A 70 -4.62 -9.07 13.15
CA ALA A 70 -3.79 -8.07 13.80
C ALA A 70 -2.33 -8.52 13.85
N ALA A 71 -1.39 -7.58 13.81
CA ALA A 71 0.05 -7.85 13.64
C ALA A 71 0.63 -8.85 14.64
N GLU A 72 0.12 -8.92 15.87
CA GLU A 72 0.63 -9.86 16.88
C GLU A 72 0.45 -11.33 16.48
N ASP A 73 -0.65 -11.66 15.76
CA ASP A 73 -0.90 -13.01 15.25
C ASP A 73 -0.36 -13.21 13.82
N SER A 74 -0.05 -12.11 13.12
CA SER A 74 0.26 -12.11 11.70
C SER A 74 1.69 -12.57 11.38
N TRP A 75 2.64 -12.45 12.33
CA TRP A 75 4.01 -12.97 12.17
C TRP A 75 4.04 -14.46 11.83
N HIS A 76 3.11 -15.24 12.38
CA HIS A 76 2.96 -16.66 12.09
C HIS A 76 2.51 -16.92 10.64
N GLY A 77 1.98 -15.90 9.98
CA GLY A 77 1.52 -15.94 8.60
C GLY A 77 2.60 -15.56 7.57
N LEU A 78 3.61 -14.78 7.96
CA LEU A 78 4.69 -14.36 7.09
C LEU A 78 5.79 -15.43 7.08
N LYS A 79 6.15 -15.90 5.88
CA LYS A 79 7.17 -16.94 5.69
C LYS A 79 8.10 -16.54 4.56
N GLU A 80 9.38 -16.84 4.72
CA GLU A 80 10.34 -16.78 3.63
C GLU A 80 9.86 -17.61 2.42
N GLY A 81 10.06 -17.08 1.23
CA GLY A 81 9.54 -17.62 -0.02
C GLY A 81 8.08 -17.27 -0.32
N SER A 82 7.36 -16.56 0.57
CA SER A 82 6.02 -16.08 0.28
C SER A 82 6.05 -14.89 -0.68
N GLU A 83 5.22 -14.92 -1.70
CA GLU A 83 4.94 -13.78 -2.57
C GLU A 83 3.93 -12.84 -1.90
N VAL A 84 4.26 -11.56 -1.86
CA VAL A 84 3.50 -10.54 -1.13
C VAL A 84 3.43 -9.21 -1.87
N VAL A 85 2.38 -8.44 -1.60
CA VAL A 85 2.34 -6.99 -1.78
C VAL A 85 2.44 -6.37 -0.40
N VAL A 86 3.38 -5.44 -0.22
CA VAL A 86 3.57 -4.71 1.05
C VAL A 86 3.31 -3.24 0.82
N HIS A 87 2.34 -2.69 1.56
CA HIS A 87 2.12 -1.25 1.63
C HIS A 87 2.93 -0.70 2.81
N TYR A 88 3.67 0.37 2.57
CA TYR A 88 4.56 0.95 3.57
C TYR A 88 4.58 2.47 3.51
N THR A 89 4.99 3.07 4.60
CA THR A 89 5.28 4.51 4.72
C THR A 89 6.77 4.70 4.94
N THR A 90 7.33 5.78 4.38
CA THR A 90 8.74 6.11 4.57
C THR A 90 8.85 7.34 5.46
N ARG A 91 9.59 7.21 6.57
CA ARG A 91 9.92 8.33 7.47
C ARG A 91 11.43 8.47 7.56
N GLY A 92 11.97 9.52 6.98
CA GLY A 92 13.42 9.69 6.86
C GLY A 92 14.00 8.62 5.94
N THR A 93 14.77 7.68 6.50
CA THR A 93 15.37 6.54 5.78
C THR A 93 14.74 5.20 6.17
N GLU A 94 13.69 5.22 6.99
CA GLU A 94 13.05 4.01 7.52
C GLU A 94 11.72 3.76 6.80
N ASP A 95 11.59 2.55 6.25
CA ASP A 95 10.33 2.06 5.68
C ASP A 95 9.58 1.26 6.74
N THR A 96 8.30 1.57 6.92
CA THR A 96 7.43 0.91 7.87
C THR A 96 6.25 0.28 7.13
N ALA A 97 6.18 -1.04 7.12
CA ALA A 97 5.07 -1.79 6.55
C ALA A 97 3.80 -1.60 7.38
N VAL A 98 2.71 -1.19 6.73
CA VAL A 98 1.40 -0.94 7.36
C VAL A 98 0.35 -1.96 6.93
N GLU A 99 0.56 -2.63 5.80
CA GLU A 99 -0.30 -3.71 5.30
C GLU A 99 0.54 -4.70 4.50
N VAL A 100 0.31 -5.99 4.68
CA VAL A 100 0.98 -7.07 3.95
C VAL A 100 -0.06 -8.03 3.40
N ASP A 101 -0.16 -8.10 2.09
CA ASP A 101 -1.07 -8.98 1.38
C ASP A 101 -0.32 -10.15 0.76
N LYS A 102 -0.66 -11.39 1.12
CA LYS A 102 -0.13 -12.56 0.43
C LYS A 102 -0.68 -12.65 -0.98
N VAL A 103 0.14 -13.07 -1.93
CA VAL A 103 -0.26 -13.32 -3.32
C VAL A 103 -0.42 -14.84 -3.56
N GLY A 104 -1.28 -15.22 -4.49
CA GLY A 104 -1.47 -16.59 -4.94
C GLY A 104 -2.67 -17.30 -4.32
N LYS A 105 -2.58 -18.63 -4.15
CA LYS A 105 -3.72 -19.49 -3.81
C LYS A 105 -4.40 -19.13 -2.48
N ALA A 106 -3.62 -18.65 -1.53
CA ALA A 106 -4.09 -18.25 -0.19
C ALA A 106 -4.03 -16.72 0.01
N GLY A 107 -4.14 -15.93 -1.05
CA GLY A 107 -4.01 -14.49 -1.00
C GLY A 107 -4.65 -13.77 -2.17
N LEU A 108 -4.07 -12.64 -2.55
CA LEU A 108 -4.48 -11.88 -3.71
C LEU A 108 -4.39 -12.72 -4.98
N LYS A 109 -5.37 -12.58 -5.84
CA LYS A 109 -5.31 -13.08 -7.22
C LYS A 109 -4.67 -12.02 -8.09
N SER A 110 -3.91 -12.43 -9.09
CA SER A 110 -3.37 -11.53 -10.11
C SER A 110 -4.14 -11.65 -11.43
N SER A 111 -4.11 -10.59 -12.22
CA SER A 111 -4.66 -10.55 -13.58
C SER A 111 -3.94 -9.49 -14.38
N GLU A 112 -3.41 -9.87 -15.55
CA GLU A 112 -2.77 -8.95 -16.47
C GLU A 112 -3.80 -8.32 -17.42
N GLY A 113 -3.50 -7.09 -17.88
CA GLY A 113 -4.31 -6.41 -18.88
C GLY A 113 -3.89 -4.98 -19.15
N THR A 114 -4.71 -4.26 -19.87
CA THR A 114 -4.48 -2.87 -20.26
C THR A 114 -5.51 -1.98 -19.59
N ILE A 115 -5.09 -0.91 -18.95
CA ILE A 115 -6.00 0.07 -18.34
C ILE A 115 -6.84 0.73 -19.41
N LYS A 116 -8.16 0.53 -19.35
CA LYS A 116 -9.14 1.23 -20.17
C LYS A 116 -9.59 2.53 -19.51
N GLU A 117 -9.85 2.49 -18.21
CA GLU A 117 -10.35 3.62 -17.42
C GLU A 117 -9.85 3.48 -15.98
N ILE A 118 -9.47 4.60 -15.37
CA ILE A 118 -9.22 4.69 -13.93
C ILE A 118 -9.85 5.96 -13.38
N ASP A 119 -10.65 5.80 -12.33
CA ASP A 119 -11.21 6.88 -11.53
C ASP A 119 -10.75 6.68 -10.08
N ARG A 120 -9.70 7.42 -9.68
CA ARG A 120 -9.12 7.34 -8.33
C ARG A 120 -10.05 7.90 -7.27
N GLY A 121 -10.82 8.95 -7.62
CA GLY A 121 -11.81 9.56 -6.71
C GLY A 121 -13.00 8.66 -6.47
N GLY A 122 -13.56 8.08 -7.54
CA GLY A 122 -14.62 7.08 -7.50
C GLY A 122 -14.14 5.67 -7.18
N LYS A 123 -12.82 5.48 -7.00
CA LYS A 123 -12.18 4.19 -6.67
C LYS A 123 -12.56 3.07 -7.65
N LYS A 124 -12.55 3.39 -8.94
CA LYS A 124 -12.91 2.46 -10.02
C LYS A 124 -11.73 2.27 -10.96
N LEU A 125 -11.48 1.02 -11.37
CA LEU A 125 -10.52 0.64 -12.39
C LEU A 125 -11.19 -0.31 -13.37
N VAL A 126 -11.02 -0.06 -14.69
CA VAL A 126 -11.46 -0.95 -15.76
C VAL A 126 -10.22 -1.39 -16.54
N VAL A 127 -10.04 -2.70 -16.64
CA VAL A 127 -8.92 -3.33 -17.33
C VAL A 127 -9.46 -4.23 -18.44
N THR A 128 -8.86 -4.15 -19.61
CA THR A 128 -9.12 -5.05 -20.75
C THR A 128 -8.02 -6.11 -20.77
N SER A 129 -8.38 -7.38 -20.66
CA SER A 129 -7.47 -8.51 -20.79
C SER A 129 -7.07 -8.78 -22.24
N GLY A 130 -6.05 -9.63 -22.44
CA GLY A 130 -5.51 -9.92 -23.79
C GLY A 130 -6.51 -10.56 -24.76
N ASP A 131 -7.56 -11.20 -24.24
CA ASP A 131 -8.69 -11.76 -25.03
C ASP A 131 -9.79 -10.72 -25.34
N GLY A 132 -9.60 -9.45 -24.91
CA GLY A 132 -10.54 -8.36 -25.11
C GLY A 132 -11.66 -8.28 -24.07
N ALA A 133 -11.70 -9.19 -23.09
CA ALA A 133 -12.70 -9.12 -22.02
C ALA A 133 -12.41 -7.96 -21.05
N GLU A 134 -13.47 -7.26 -20.62
CA GLU A 134 -13.35 -6.16 -19.69
C GLU A 134 -13.67 -6.62 -18.28
N SER A 135 -12.83 -6.22 -17.33
CA SER A 135 -13.04 -6.42 -15.91
C SER A 135 -13.10 -5.08 -15.20
N THR A 136 -14.15 -4.91 -14.39
CA THR A 136 -14.30 -3.74 -13.52
C THR A 136 -13.88 -4.12 -12.11
N TYR A 137 -13.10 -3.25 -11.49
CA TYR A 137 -12.56 -3.39 -10.14
C TYR A 137 -12.91 -2.16 -9.30
N ARG A 138 -13.07 -2.38 -8.00
CA ARG A 138 -13.02 -1.31 -6.99
C ARG A 138 -11.60 -1.21 -6.45
N LEU A 139 -11.08 0.00 -6.26
CA LEU A 139 -9.79 0.23 -5.61
C LEU A 139 -9.98 0.31 -4.09
N THR A 140 -9.04 -0.24 -3.31
CA THR A 140 -8.90 0.12 -1.90
C THR A 140 -8.43 1.57 -1.78
N ASP A 141 -8.44 2.13 -0.57
CA ASP A 141 -7.93 3.49 -0.31
C ASP A 141 -6.43 3.57 -0.62
N HIS A 142 -5.67 2.55 -0.25
CA HIS A 142 -4.25 2.43 -0.56
C HIS A 142 -4.03 2.35 -2.07
N ALA A 143 -4.70 1.42 -2.76
CA ALA A 143 -4.59 1.30 -4.21
C ALA A 143 -5.01 2.57 -4.97
N ALA A 144 -6.00 3.32 -4.49
CA ALA A 144 -6.39 4.58 -5.10
C ALA A 144 -5.35 5.70 -4.91
N LYS A 145 -4.65 5.72 -3.77
CA LYS A 145 -3.61 6.72 -3.46
C LYS A 145 -2.28 6.38 -4.13
N ASP A 146 -1.92 5.12 -4.07
CA ASP A 146 -0.63 4.61 -4.52
C ASP A 146 -0.61 4.21 -5.99
N ALA A 147 -1.76 3.89 -6.53
CA ALA A 147 -2.06 3.33 -7.84
C ALA A 147 -0.94 3.51 -8.88
N GLY A 148 0.06 2.65 -8.79
CA GLY A 148 1.20 2.64 -9.71
C GLY A 148 1.96 3.96 -9.70
N LYS A 149 2.86 4.17 -8.74
CA LYS A 149 3.79 5.33 -8.75
C LYS A 149 4.50 5.48 -10.10
N ASP A 150 4.65 4.36 -10.81
CA ASP A 150 5.27 4.28 -12.13
C ASP A 150 4.35 4.74 -13.25
N ILE A 151 3.07 4.98 -12.95
CA ILE A 151 2.09 5.45 -13.94
C ILE A 151 1.79 6.92 -13.67
N ALA A 152 2.37 7.80 -14.48
CA ALA A 152 2.11 9.24 -14.36
C ALA A 152 0.63 9.54 -14.52
N LYS A 153 0.09 10.40 -13.64
CA LYS A 153 -1.31 10.83 -13.68
C LYS A 153 -1.65 11.39 -15.06
N GLY A 154 -2.69 10.85 -15.68
CA GLY A 154 -3.16 11.23 -17.03
C GLY A 154 -2.58 10.39 -18.17
N THR A 155 -1.66 9.48 -17.88
CA THR A 155 -1.11 8.53 -18.87
C THR A 155 -1.50 7.09 -18.60
N GLU A 156 -2.41 6.88 -17.66
CA GLU A 156 -2.82 5.56 -17.19
C GLU A 156 -3.52 4.74 -18.27
N LYS A 157 -4.36 5.39 -19.09
CA LYS A 157 -5.11 4.71 -20.16
C LYS A 157 -4.16 4.16 -21.21
N GLY A 158 -4.30 2.87 -21.51
CA GLY A 158 -3.47 2.16 -22.46
C GLY A 158 -2.21 1.54 -21.85
N THR A 159 -1.96 1.75 -20.54
CA THR A 159 -0.85 1.14 -19.84
C THR A 159 -1.16 -0.32 -19.54
N LYS A 160 -0.20 -1.21 -19.82
CA LYS A 160 -0.25 -2.61 -19.38
C LYS A 160 0.08 -2.70 -17.91
N VAL A 161 -0.71 -3.48 -17.18
CA VAL A 161 -0.58 -3.64 -15.75
C VAL A 161 -0.89 -5.06 -15.32
N THR A 162 -0.26 -5.47 -14.23
CA THR A 162 -0.68 -6.60 -13.42
C THR A 162 -1.47 -6.09 -12.21
N VAL A 163 -2.68 -6.58 -12.03
CA VAL A 163 -3.63 -6.16 -10.99
C VAL A 163 -3.72 -7.25 -9.93
N TYR A 164 -3.52 -6.90 -8.66
CA TYR A 164 -3.62 -7.79 -7.51
C TYR A 164 -4.91 -7.49 -6.74
N TYR A 165 -5.78 -8.50 -6.60
CA TYR A 165 -7.14 -8.27 -6.11
C TYR A 165 -7.69 -9.42 -5.27
N THR A 166 -8.67 -9.10 -4.42
CA THR A 166 -9.57 -10.05 -3.75
C THR A 166 -10.93 -10.06 -4.43
N LYS A 167 -11.77 -11.06 -4.06
CA LYS A 167 -13.20 -11.06 -4.35
C LYS A 167 -13.96 -10.83 -3.06
N ASP A 168 -14.70 -9.77 -2.99
CA ASP A 168 -15.57 -9.42 -1.86
C ASP A 168 -17.00 -9.24 -2.36
N ALA A 169 -17.96 -10.04 -1.84
CA ALA A 169 -19.37 -10.03 -2.23
C ALA A 169 -19.60 -10.02 -3.76
N GLY A 170 -18.77 -10.74 -4.50
CA GLY A 170 -18.84 -10.83 -5.97
C GLY A 170 -18.13 -9.72 -6.72
N MET A 171 -17.66 -8.68 -6.04
CA MET A 171 -16.83 -7.61 -6.60
C MET A 171 -15.35 -7.95 -6.53
N LYS A 172 -14.60 -7.53 -7.54
CA LYS A 172 -13.14 -7.57 -7.53
C LYS A 172 -12.63 -6.29 -6.87
N VAL A 173 -11.85 -6.41 -5.78
CA VAL A 173 -11.29 -5.29 -5.02
C VAL A 173 -9.77 -5.31 -5.19
N VAL A 174 -9.22 -4.27 -5.81
CA VAL A 174 -7.78 -4.13 -6.06
C VAL A 174 -7.10 -3.56 -4.82
N HIS A 175 -6.06 -4.24 -4.39
CA HIS A 175 -5.15 -3.82 -3.33
C HIS A 175 -3.91 -3.13 -3.91
N PHE A 176 -3.45 -3.62 -5.05
CA PHE A 176 -2.29 -3.07 -5.74
C PHE A 176 -2.39 -3.32 -7.26
N PHE A 177 -1.74 -2.50 -8.06
CA PHE A 177 -1.43 -2.80 -9.45
C PHE A 177 -0.11 -2.13 -9.83
N GLU A 178 0.65 -2.83 -10.64
CA GLU A 178 1.95 -2.39 -11.13
C GLU A 178 1.98 -2.36 -12.66
N LYS A 179 2.85 -1.53 -13.20
CA LYS A 179 3.10 -1.48 -14.63
C LYS A 179 4.00 -2.66 -15.02
N ASP A 180 3.63 -3.35 -16.10
CA ASP A 180 4.43 -4.41 -16.72
C ASP A 180 5.63 -3.83 -17.48
#